data_9161026f041261231890352ece73984d
#
_entry.id   9161026f041261231890352ece73984d
#
_cell.length_a   1.000
_cell.length_b   1.000
_cell.length_c   1.000
_cell.angle_alpha   90.00
_cell.angle_beta   90.00
_cell.angle_gamma   90.00
#
_symmetry.space_group_name_H-M   'P 1'
#
loop_
_entity.id
_entity.type
_entity.pdbx_description
1 polymer ?
#
loop_
_entity_poly.entity_id
_entity_poly.type
_entity_poly.pdbx_seq_one_letter_code
_entity_poly.pdbx_strand_id
1 'polypeptide(L)'
;VESVRDVMSIENTGQYNGLYHVLGGIISPINGVAPSDLSIDSLLKRVSPQTEVILALSGDVEGETTSFYLYRKLEPTGAKITTLARGLGFGDDLEYADSLTLGRSIVSRQLFKP
;
A
#
# COMPACT_ATOMS: atom_id res chain seq x y z
N VAL A 1 1.22 -3.91 0.23
CA VAL A 1 2.64 -3.53 0.03
C VAL A 1 3.16 -4.08 -1.29
N GLU A 2 4.22 -3.49 -1.81
CA GLU A 2 4.79 -3.90 -3.09
C GLU A 2 5.61 -5.19 -2.98
N SER A 3 6.39 -5.32 -1.91
CA SER A 3 7.34 -6.41 -1.76
C SER A 3 7.50 -6.86 -0.32
N VAL A 4 8.19 -7.99 -0.14
CA VAL A 4 8.50 -8.51 1.19
C VAL A 4 9.40 -7.54 1.99
N ARG A 5 10.24 -6.76 1.31
CA ARG A 5 11.06 -5.74 1.99
C ARG A 5 10.21 -4.70 2.71
N ASP A 6 9.09 -4.34 2.10
CA ASP A 6 8.15 -3.40 2.74
C ASP A 6 7.51 -4.00 3.98
N VAL A 7 7.22 -5.30 3.96
CA VAL A 7 6.73 -6.02 5.13
C VAL A 7 7.74 -5.89 6.27
N MET A 8 9.00 -6.12 5.98
CA MET A 8 10.06 -6.04 6.98
C MET A 8 10.19 -4.62 7.54
N SER A 9 10.11 -3.62 6.68
CA SER A 9 10.18 -2.21 7.10
C SER A 9 9.04 -1.84 8.03
N ILE A 10 7.83 -2.28 7.71
CA ILE A 10 6.64 -2.01 8.53
C ILE A 10 6.72 -2.76 9.86
N GLU A 11 7.15 -4.01 9.85
CA GLU A 11 7.29 -4.80 11.08
C GLU A 11 8.32 -4.18 12.03
N ASN A 12 9.37 -3.57 11.51
CA ASN A 12 10.37 -2.88 12.33
C ASN A 12 9.80 -1.68 13.09
N THR A 13 8.68 -1.12 12.65
CA THR A 13 8.08 0.02 13.33
C THR A 13 7.40 -0.37 14.64
N GLY A 14 6.97 -1.62 14.78
CA GLY A 14 6.18 -2.08 15.92
C GLY A 14 4.78 -1.46 16.01
N GLN A 15 4.32 -0.76 14.98
CA GLN A 15 3.05 -0.02 14.98
C GLN A 15 1.92 -0.72 14.23
N TYR A 16 2.16 -1.92 13.73
CA TYR A 16 1.17 -2.63 12.94
C TYR A 16 1.08 -4.10 13.36
N ASN A 17 -0.13 -4.57 13.61
CA ASN A 17 -0.40 -5.94 14.05
C ASN A 17 -1.33 -6.71 13.11
N GLY A 18 -1.57 -6.19 11.91
CA GLY A 18 -2.48 -6.83 10.96
C GLY A 18 -1.80 -7.80 10.03
N LEU A 19 -2.51 -8.14 8.97
CA LEU A 19 -2.02 -9.02 7.93
C LEU A 19 -1.42 -8.23 6.78
N TYR A 20 -0.70 -8.92 5.93
CA TYR A 20 -0.09 -8.31 4.75
C TYR A 20 -0.58 -8.96 3.48
N HIS A 21 -0.59 -8.17 2.41
CA HIS A 21 -0.76 -8.68 1.06
C HIS A 21 0.35 -8.10 0.19
N VAL A 22 1.19 -8.96 -0.34
CA VAL A 22 2.33 -8.56 -1.17
C VAL A 22 1.91 -8.64 -2.64
N LEU A 23 1.92 -7.48 -3.31
CA LEU A 23 1.51 -7.40 -4.72
C LEU A 23 2.53 -8.02 -5.67
N GLY A 24 3.81 -7.94 -5.32
CA GLY A 24 4.90 -8.39 -6.18
C GLY A 24 5.48 -7.29 -7.07
N GLY A 25 5.06 -6.05 -6.88
CA GLY A 25 5.52 -4.90 -7.63
C GLY A 25 4.49 -3.81 -7.68
N ILE A 26 4.66 -2.87 -8.60
CA ILE A 26 3.70 -1.80 -8.89
C ILE A 26 3.46 -1.74 -10.40
N ILE A 27 2.32 -1.14 -10.79
CA ILE A 27 1.99 -0.94 -12.20
C ILE A 27 3.02 0.02 -12.79
N SER A 28 3.70 -0.42 -13.85
CA SER A 28 4.75 0.37 -14.49
C SER A 28 4.76 0.11 -15.99
N PRO A 29 4.15 0.98 -16.79
CA PRO A 29 4.18 0.83 -18.24
C PRO A 29 5.60 0.84 -18.81
N ILE A 30 6.50 1.63 -18.22
CA ILE A 30 7.89 1.73 -18.65
C ILE A 30 8.63 0.40 -18.48
N ASN A 31 8.36 -0.29 -17.37
CA ASN A 31 9.00 -1.57 -17.05
C ASN A 31 8.18 -2.78 -17.49
N GLY A 32 7.07 -2.55 -18.18
CA GLY A 32 6.24 -3.62 -18.70
C GLY A 32 5.43 -4.36 -17.64
N VAL A 33 5.16 -3.74 -16.49
CA VAL A 33 4.37 -4.36 -15.43
C VAL A 33 2.92 -3.91 -15.55
N ALA A 34 2.06 -4.86 -15.91
CA ALA A 34 0.62 -4.63 -16.02
C ALA A 34 -0.09 -5.09 -14.74
N PRO A 35 -1.34 -4.64 -14.50
CA PRO A 35 -2.11 -5.11 -13.33
C PRO A 35 -2.22 -6.63 -13.25
N SER A 36 -2.29 -7.32 -14.39
CA SER A 36 -2.38 -8.77 -14.41
C SER A 36 -1.11 -9.47 -13.94
N ASP A 37 0.02 -8.75 -13.89
CA ASP A 37 1.29 -9.29 -13.39
C ASP A 37 1.37 -9.24 -11.87
N LEU A 38 0.41 -8.60 -11.22
CA LEU A 38 0.39 -8.40 -9.77
C LEU A 38 -0.68 -9.26 -9.12
N SER A 39 -0.54 -9.50 -7.80
CA SER A 39 -1.45 -10.34 -7.03
C SER A 39 -2.73 -9.59 -6.61
N ILE A 40 -3.37 -8.90 -7.56
CA ILE A 40 -4.55 -8.07 -7.26
C ILE A 40 -5.81 -8.91 -7.11
N ASP A 41 -6.01 -9.91 -7.97
CA ASP A 41 -7.20 -10.75 -7.89
C ASP A 41 -7.26 -11.54 -6.58
N SER A 42 -6.11 -12.02 -6.10
CA SER A 42 -6.04 -12.71 -4.81
C SER A 42 -6.32 -11.76 -3.65
N LEU A 43 -5.95 -10.48 -3.76
CA LEU A 43 -6.31 -9.47 -2.77
C LEU A 43 -7.83 -9.30 -2.71
N LEU A 44 -8.49 -9.17 -3.85
CA LEU A 44 -9.93 -8.98 -3.90
C LEU A 44 -10.68 -10.12 -3.22
N LYS A 45 -10.17 -11.35 -3.29
CA LYS A 45 -10.76 -12.51 -2.63
C LYS A 45 -10.64 -12.48 -1.12
N ARG A 46 -9.70 -11.71 -0.57
CA ARG A 46 -9.44 -11.62 0.87
C ARG A 46 -10.21 -10.50 1.54
N VAL A 47 -10.82 -9.61 0.78
CA VAL A 47 -11.40 -8.35 1.28
C VAL A 47 -12.90 -8.47 1.43
N SER A 48 -13.44 -7.94 2.53
CA SER A 48 -14.86 -7.89 2.83
C SER A 48 -15.24 -6.46 3.24
N PRO A 49 -16.54 -6.15 3.39
CA PRO A 49 -16.95 -4.82 3.87
C PRO A 49 -16.41 -4.45 5.26
N GLN A 50 -15.99 -5.43 6.05
CA GLN A 50 -15.42 -5.22 7.39
C GLN A 50 -13.91 -5.03 7.39
N THR A 51 -13.26 -5.18 6.23
CA THR A 51 -11.81 -5.08 6.10
C THR A 51 -11.38 -3.61 5.96
N GLU A 52 -10.27 -3.26 6.62
CA GLU A 52 -9.55 -2.03 6.28
C GLU A 52 -8.36 -2.43 5.44
N VAL A 53 -8.24 -1.85 4.25
CA VAL A 53 -7.07 -2.04 3.38
C VAL A 53 -6.20 -0.80 3.47
N ILE A 54 -4.97 -0.99 3.93
CA ILE A 54 -4.00 0.10 4.02
C ILE A 54 -3.09 0.02 2.79
N LEU A 55 -3.16 1.04 1.95
CA LEU A 55 -2.33 1.13 0.75
C LEU A 55 -0.96 1.68 1.16
N ALA A 56 -0.01 0.78 1.35
CA ALA A 56 1.36 1.10 1.76
C ALA A 56 2.29 0.92 0.56
N LEU A 57 2.15 1.81 -0.41
CA LEU A 57 2.94 1.80 -1.64
C LEU A 57 3.87 3.01 -1.67
N SER A 58 4.83 3.02 -2.61
CA SER A 58 5.76 4.13 -2.73
C SER A 58 5.02 5.43 -3.05
N GLY A 59 5.64 6.56 -2.71
CA GLY A 59 5.05 7.89 -2.92
C GLY A 59 5.32 8.49 -4.29
N ASP A 60 5.92 7.74 -5.20
CA ASP A 60 6.18 8.21 -6.55
C ASP A 60 4.94 8.07 -7.45
N VAL A 61 5.06 8.50 -8.70
CA VAL A 61 3.93 8.49 -9.64
C VAL A 61 3.39 7.09 -9.88
N GLU A 62 4.27 6.11 -10.00
CA GLU A 62 3.84 4.72 -10.23
C GLU A 62 3.13 4.14 -9.03
N GLY A 63 3.61 4.45 -7.81
CA GLY A 63 2.95 4.04 -6.58
C GLY A 63 1.57 4.66 -6.44
N GLU A 64 1.43 5.94 -6.77
CA GLU A 64 0.13 6.61 -6.73
C GLU A 64 -0.82 6.06 -7.78
N THR A 65 -0.34 5.79 -8.98
CA THR A 65 -1.14 5.19 -10.05
C THR A 65 -1.65 3.82 -9.62
N THR A 66 -0.80 3.01 -9.02
CA THR A 66 -1.18 1.68 -8.52
C THR A 66 -2.20 1.80 -7.39
N SER A 67 -2.00 2.75 -6.47
CA SER A 67 -2.96 3.00 -5.39
C SER A 67 -4.33 3.38 -5.92
N PHE A 68 -4.39 4.23 -6.93
CA PHE A 68 -5.64 4.64 -7.56
C PHE A 68 -6.34 3.46 -8.24
N TYR A 69 -5.57 2.62 -8.94
CA TYR A 69 -6.12 1.42 -9.57
C TYR A 69 -6.70 0.47 -8.53
N LEU A 70 -5.97 0.23 -7.44
CA LEU A 70 -6.43 -0.63 -6.35
C LEU A 70 -7.69 -0.06 -5.71
N TYR A 71 -7.75 1.24 -5.49
CA TYR A 71 -8.93 1.89 -4.93
C TYR A 71 -10.16 1.59 -5.77
N ARG A 72 -10.04 1.74 -7.09
CA ARG A 72 -11.16 1.48 -8.00
C ARG A 72 -11.62 0.03 -7.95
N LYS A 73 -10.69 -0.90 -7.78
CA LYS A 73 -11.02 -2.33 -7.68
C LYS A 73 -11.61 -2.69 -6.32
N LEU A 74 -11.18 -2.02 -5.26
CA LEU A 74 -11.59 -2.33 -3.90
C LEU A 74 -12.87 -1.61 -3.47
N GLU A 75 -13.17 -0.44 -4.04
CA GLU A 75 -14.34 0.33 -3.66
C GLU A 75 -15.64 -0.48 -3.69
N PRO A 76 -15.92 -1.27 -4.73
CA PRO A 76 -17.17 -2.07 -4.76
C PRO A 76 -17.28 -3.10 -3.65
N THR A 77 -16.17 -3.47 -2.99
CA THR A 77 -16.21 -4.45 -1.89
C THR A 77 -16.81 -3.87 -0.61
N GLY A 78 -16.88 -2.54 -0.51
CA GLY A 78 -17.32 -1.87 0.71
C GLY A 78 -16.24 -1.72 1.77
N ALA A 79 -15.01 -2.18 1.51
CA ALA A 79 -13.92 -2.07 2.46
C ALA A 79 -13.51 -0.62 2.68
N LYS A 80 -13.00 -0.34 3.89
CA LYS A 80 -12.38 0.95 4.19
C LYS A 80 -10.99 0.98 3.58
N ILE A 81 -10.68 2.00 2.80
CA ILE A 81 -9.39 2.10 2.12
C ILE A 81 -8.65 3.31 2.66
N THR A 82 -7.46 3.06 3.23
CA THR A 82 -6.61 4.10 3.82
C THR A 82 -5.25 4.08 3.15
N THR A 83 -4.49 5.15 3.36
CA THR A 83 -3.13 5.25 2.87
C THR A 83 -2.25 5.84 3.96
N LEU A 84 -0.95 5.58 3.89
CA LEU A 84 0.00 6.12 4.85
C LEU A 84 0.04 7.64 4.76
N ALA A 85 0.17 8.30 5.92
CA ALA A 85 0.37 9.74 5.95
C ALA A 85 1.72 10.07 5.33
N ARG A 86 1.76 11.11 4.50
CA ARG A 86 2.96 11.50 3.77
C ARG A 86 3.41 12.90 4.18
N GLY A 87 4.59 13.31 3.72
CA GLY A 87 5.07 14.65 3.94
C GLY A 87 6.17 14.79 5.00
N LEU A 88 6.66 13.67 5.55
CA LEU A 88 7.71 13.70 6.57
C LEU A 88 9.04 13.15 6.04
N GLY A 89 9.42 13.55 4.83
CA GLY A 89 10.64 13.07 4.20
C GLY A 89 10.52 11.65 3.67
N PHE A 90 9.32 11.23 3.42
CA PHE A 90 9.00 9.87 3.00
C PHE A 90 8.28 9.99 1.66
N GLY A 91 9.04 10.06 0.58
CA GLY A 91 8.47 10.27 -0.74
C GLY A 91 8.65 9.12 -1.69
N ASP A 92 9.62 8.25 -1.41
CA ASP A 92 10.02 7.19 -2.33
C ASP A 92 9.63 5.82 -1.77
N ASP A 93 10.59 4.89 -1.72
CA ASP A 93 10.33 3.55 -1.24
C ASP A 93 10.23 3.49 0.28
N LEU A 94 9.35 2.65 0.80
CA LEU A 94 9.15 2.48 2.24
C LEU A 94 10.43 2.00 2.92
N GLU A 95 11.24 1.19 2.23
CA GLU A 95 12.46 0.63 2.81
C GLU A 95 13.52 1.69 3.12
N TYR A 96 13.42 2.87 2.52
CA TYR A 96 14.35 3.97 2.75
C TYR A 96 13.86 4.96 3.80
N ALA A 97 12.63 4.82 4.27
CA ALA A 97 12.13 5.64 5.37
C ALA A 97 12.68 5.09 6.68
N ASP A 98 13.02 5.97 7.64
CA ASP A 98 13.41 5.47 8.95
C ASP A 98 12.19 4.91 9.70
N SER A 99 12.44 4.02 10.65
CA SER A 99 11.38 3.31 11.38
C SER A 99 10.44 4.25 12.11
N LEU A 100 10.92 5.34 12.64
CA LEU A 100 10.11 6.31 13.38
C LEU A 100 9.14 7.03 12.43
N THR A 101 9.66 7.52 11.30
CA THR A 101 8.85 8.20 10.29
C THR A 101 7.81 7.27 9.70
N LEU A 102 8.19 6.05 9.36
CA LEU A 102 7.28 5.06 8.81
C LEU A 102 6.21 4.67 9.84
N GLY A 103 6.61 4.48 11.10
CA GLY A 103 5.66 4.17 12.17
C GLY A 103 4.62 5.27 12.36
N ARG A 104 5.03 6.53 12.35
CA ARG A 104 4.12 7.67 12.42
C ARG A 104 3.16 7.71 11.23
N SER A 105 3.67 7.37 10.05
CA SER A 105 2.90 7.33 8.83
C SER A 105 1.75 6.31 8.92
N ILE A 106 2.01 5.17 9.54
CA ILE A 106 1.00 4.12 9.76
C ILE A 106 -0.04 4.60 10.78
N VAL A 107 0.41 5.14 11.90
CA VAL A 107 -0.48 5.59 12.98
C VAL A 107 -1.37 6.74 12.49
N SER A 108 -0.85 7.62 11.66
CA SER A 108 -1.54 8.80 11.14
C SER A 108 -2.15 8.57 9.76
N ARG A 109 -2.33 7.32 9.37
CA ARG A 109 -2.89 7.00 8.06
C ARG A 109 -4.25 7.65 7.84
N GLN A 110 -4.57 7.92 6.59
CA GLN A 110 -5.74 8.69 6.19
C GLN A 110 -6.58 7.90 5.21
N LEU A 111 -7.88 8.24 5.12
CA LEU A 111 -8.72 7.70 4.06
C LEU A 111 -8.12 8.07 2.71
N PHE A 112 -8.11 7.10 1.81
CA PHE A 112 -7.62 7.33 0.45
C PHE A 112 -8.62 8.23 -0.29
N LYS A 113 -8.13 9.33 -0.85
CA LYS A 113 -8.94 10.27 -1.65
C LYS A 113 -8.36 10.31 -3.06
N PRO A 114 -9.03 9.68 -4.01
CA PRO A 114 -8.57 9.67 -5.40
C PRO A 114 -8.63 11.06 -6.05
#